data_46af4e6e38f8248f5e71cb6537b1e8e7
#
_entry.id   46af4e6e38f8248f5e71cb6537b1e8e7
#
_cell.length_a   1.000
_cell.length_b   1.000
_cell.length_c   1.000
_cell.angle_alpha   90.00
_cell.angle_beta   90.00
_cell.angle_gamma   90.00
#
_symmetry.space_group_name_H-M   'P 1'
#
loop_
_entity.id
_entity.type
_entity.pdbx_description
1 polymer ?
#
loop_
_entity_poly.entity_id
_entity_poly.type
_entity_poly.pdbx_seq_one_letter_code
_entity_poly.pdbx_strand_id
1 'polypeptide(L)'
;MSDERLAERPADEADEQRPPVRPLDSVDRDILRLLRADGRASVRSVADQVHVSRANAYARINRLLEDGVIRGFSARIDQERAGHGTSAYITLKIVQDSWRSVRERLRELPGAAHMALVGGDFDVLLLVHTKDNRSLRDLVLTRIQAIPEVLSTRTLLVFEETDLDPEP
;
A
#
# COMPACT_ATOMS: atom_id res chain seq x y z
N MET A 1 32.07 5.98 5.33
CA MET A 1 31.08 4.96 4.92
C MET A 1 29.91 5.13 5.88
N SER A 2 29.01 6.05 5.58
CA SER A 2 27.88 6.39 6.44
C SER A 2 26.63 5.85 5.78
N ASP A 3 26.07 4.81 6.41
CA ASP A 3 24.81 4.18 6.07
C ASP A 3 23.70 5.09 6.62
N GLU A 4 23.22 6.01 5.80
CA GLU A 4 22.15 6.92 6.16
C GLU A 4 20.82 6.18 5.92
N ARG A 5 20.34 5.51 6.98
CA ARG A 5 19.02 4.93 7.05
C ARG A 5 18.01 6.03 6.81
N LEU A 6 17.31 5.94 5.69
CA LEU A 6 16.08 6.67 5.44
C LEU A 6 15.08 6.27 6.55
N ALA A 7 14.95 7.12 7.55
CA ALA A 7 13.97 6.97 8.61
C ALA A 7 12.57 7.05 7.98
N GLU A 8 11.82 5.96 8.04
CA GLU A 8 10.41 5.92 7.71
C GLU A 8 9.66 6.89 8.63
N ARG A 9 9.13 7.97 8.06
CA ARG A 9 8.22 8.87 8.78
C ARG A 9 6.94 8.12 9.09
N PRO A 10 6.39 8.23 10.31
CA PRO A 10 5.08 7.68 10.64
C PRO A 10 4.02 8.31 9.74
N ALA A 11 3.22 7.47 9.08
CA ALA A 11 2.25 7.86 8.03
C ALA A 11 1.09 8.75 8.53
N ASP A 12 0.97 8.99 9.82
CA ASP A 12 -0.19 9.63 10.45
C ASP A 12 -0.12 11.14 10.56
N GLU A 13 1.06 11.69 10.78
CA GLU A 13 1.22 13.16 10.83
C GLU A 13 1.26 13.78 9.42
N ALA A 14 1.38 12.93 8.39
CA ALA A 14 1.52 13.37 7.01
C ALA A 14 0.18 13.66 6.31
N ASP A 15 -0.96 13.21 6.82
CA ASP A 15 -2.23 13.32 6.11
C ASP A 15 -3.01 14.61 6.46
N GLU A 16 -2.88 15.14 7.68
CA GLU A 16 -3.54 16.39 8.09
C GLU A 16 -2.84 17.67 7.58
N GLN A 17 -1.61 17.57 7.05
CA GLN A 17 -0.80 18.72 6.61
C GLN A 17 -0.23 18.56 5.19
N ARG A 18 -0.82 17.72 4.35
CA ARG A 18 -0.38 17.67 2.96
C ARG A 18 -0.67 19.00 2.26
N PRO A 19 0.37 19.67 1.74
CA PRO A 19 0.14 20.85 0.91
C PRO A 19 -0.72 20.45 -0.30
N PRO A 20 -1.55 21.36 -0.82
CA PRO A 20 -2.39 21.06 -1.98
C PRO A 20 -1.49 20.58 -3.14
N VAL A 21 -1.80 19.40 -3.65
CA VAL A 21 -1.07 18.81 -4.77
C VAL A 21 -1.26 19.71 -5.99
N ARG A 22 -0.17 20.11 -6.63
CA ARG A 22 -0.22 20.88 -7.88
C ARG A 22 -0.95 20.07 -8.96
N PRO A 23 -1.78 20.70 -9.81
CA PRO A 23 -2.46 19.99 -10.87
C PRO A 23 -1.47 19.25 -11.77
N LEU A 24 -1.78 18.00 -12.08
CA LEU A 24 -0.98 17.17 -12.99
C LEU A 24 -1.26 17.58 -14.44
N ASP A 25 -0.22 17.87 -15.21
CA ASP A 25 -0.33 18.07 -16.65
C ASP A 25 -0.29 16.72 -17.43
N SER A 26 -0.36 16.77 -18.75
CA SER A 26 -0.33 15.56 -19.61
C SER A 26 0.99 14.81 -19.48
N VAL A 27 2.12 15.53 -19.40
CA VAL A 27 3.45 14.91 -19.25
C VAL A 27 3.58 14.20 -17.91
N ASP A 28 3.05 14.78 -16.83
CA ASP A 28 3.04 14.14 -15.51
C ASP A 28 2.23 12.83 -15.53
N ARG A 29 1.08 12.82 -16.18
CA ARG A 29 0.26 11.60 -16.34
C ARG A 29 0.96 10.54 -17.16
N ASP A 30 1.66 10.93 -18.23
CA ASP A 30 2.44 10.00 -19.04
C ASP A 30 3.61 9.41 -18.26
N ILE A 31 4.32 10.21 -17.45
CA ILE A 31 5.36 9.74 -16.55
C ILE A 31 4.80 8.72 -15.54
N LEU A 32 3.66 9.03 -14.93
CA LEU A 32 3.01 8.11 -13.98
C LEU A 32 2.61 6.79 -14.65
N ARG A 33 2.07 6.83 -15.87
CA ARG A 33 1.73 5.64 -16.65
C ARG A 33 2.96 4.77 -16.90
N LEU A 34 4.06 5.35 -17.35
CA LEU A 34 5.30 4.64 -17.63
C LEU A 34 5.91 4.01 -16.37
N LEU A 35 6.01 4.78 -15.29
CA LEU A 35 6.58 4.30 -14.03
C LEU A 35 5.68 3.26 -13.34
N ARG A 36 4.38 3.28 -13.61
CA ARG A 36 3.45 2.27 -13.14
C ARG A 36 3.61 0.96 -13.89
N ALA A 37 3.84 1.01 -15.21
CA ALA A 37 4.12 -0.16 -16.04
C ALA A 37 5.51 -0.74 -15.77
N ASP A 38 6.51 0.11 -15.59
CA ASP A 38 7.89 -0.29 -15.24
C ASP A 38 8.49 0.68 -14.20
N GLY A 39 8.36 0.33 -12.92
CA GLY A 39 8.95 1.10 -11.82
C GLY A 39 10.50 1.13 -11.82
N ARG A 40 11.16 0.36 -12.68
CA ARG A 40 12.62 0.34 -12.86
C ARG A 40 13.08 1.12 -14.11
N ALA A 41 12.15 1.73 -14.85
CA ALA A 41 12.49 2.55 -16.02
C ALA A 41 13.49 3.64 -15.63
N SER A 42 14.56 3.79 -16.43
CA SER A 42 15.52 4.85 -16.19
C SER A 42 14.90 6.22 -16.52
N VAL A 43 15.35 7.28 -15.82
CA VAL A 43 14.92 8.65 -16.11
C VAL A 43 15.16 9.02 -17.57
N ARG A 44 16.22 8.49 -18.20
CA ARG A 44 16.50 8.69 -19.63
C ARG A 44 15.40 8.06 -20.49
N SER A 45 15.04 6.80 -20.22
CA SER A 45 13.98 6.09 -20.95
C SER A 45 12.64 6.81 -20.81
N VAL A 46 12.30 7.25 -19.60
CA VAL A 46 11.09 8.04 -19.35
C VAL A 46 11.11 9.35 -20.16
N ALA A 47 12.22 10.12 -20.10
CA ALA A 47 12.36 11.38 -20.82
C ALA A 47 12.18 11.22 -22.34
N ASP A 48 12.80 10.17 -22.89
CA ASP A 48 12.71 9.86 -24.33
C ASP A 48 11.26 9.54 -24.74
N GLN A 49 10.52 8.79 -23.90
CA GLN A 49 9.14 8.38 -24.20
C GLN A 49 8.11 9.51 -24.04
N VAL A 50 8.32 10.43 -23.07
CA VAL A 50 7.43 11.60 -22.90
C VAL A 50 7.91 12.85 -23.64
N HIS A 51 8.94 12.72 -24.47
CA HIS A 51 9.50 13.76 -25.32
C HIS A 51 9.92 15.04 -24.59
N VAL A 52 10.59 14.89 -23.42
CA VAL A 52 11.17 15.99 -22.66
C VAL A 52 12.66 15.79 -22.43
N SER A 53 13.37 16.84 -21.97
CA SER A 53 14.76 16.67 -21.57
C SER A 53 14.88 15.79 -20.32
N ARG A 54 16.02 15.09 -20.18
CA ARG A 54 16.32 14.27 -18.99
C ARG A 54 16.22 15.08 -17.69
N ALA A 55 16.70 16.34 -17.71
CA ALA A 55 16.61 17.21 -16.55
C ALA A 55 15.15 17.54 -16.17
N ASN A 56 14.29 17.76 -17.18
CA ASN A 56 12.86 18.01 -16.98
C ASN A 56 12.17 16.77 -16.42
N ALA A 57 12.40 15.58 -17.00
CA ALA A 57 11.83 14.32 -16.48
C ALA A 57 12.26 14.08 -15.04
N TYR A 58 13.54 14.25 -14.71
CA TYR A 58 14.06 14.11 -13.35
C TYR A 58 13.37 15.06 -12.35
N ALA A 59 13.28 16.34 -12.70
CA ALA A 59 12.63 17.34 -11.86
C ALA A 59 11.14 17.01 -11.62
N ARG A 60 10.42 16.52 -12.66
CA ARG A 60 9.02 16.11 -12.54
C ARG A 60 8.84 14.89 -11.64
N ILE A 61 9.66 13.85 -11.81
CA ILE A 61 9.60 12.64 -10.99
C ILE A 61 9.86 13.00 -9.52
N ASN A 62 10.88 13.81 -9.23
CA ASN A 62 11.15 14.25 -7.86
C ASN A 62 9.99 15.05 -7.26
N ARG A 63 9.41 15.97 -8.03
CA ARG A 63 8.23 16.71 -7.60
C ARG A 63 7.06 15.77 -7.28
N LEU A 64 6.79 14.78 -8.13
CA LEU A 64 5.71 13.80 -7.91
C LEU A 64 5.95 12.96 -6.63
N LEU A 65 7.21 12.71 -6.28
CA LEU A 65 7.60 12.08 -5.01
C LEU A 65 7.41 13.04 -3.82
N GLU A 66 7.88 14.27 -3.94
CA GLU A 66 7.76 15.31 -2.89
C GLU A 66 6.29 15.67 -2.60
N ASP A 67 5.48 15.79 -3.65
CA ASP A 67 4.04 16.04 -3.56
C ASP A 67 3.26 14.78 -3.07
N GLY A 68 3.93 13.61 -2.90
CA GLY A 68 3.33 12.36 -2.46
C GLY A 68 2.38 11.71 -3.48
N VAL A 69 2.39 12.16 -4.74
CA VAL A 69 1.66 11.53 -5.85
C VAL A 69 2.27 10.15 -6.14
N ILE A 70 3.60 10.08 -6.22
CA ILE A 70 4.34 8.81 -6.16
C ILE A 70 4.69 8.57 -4.69
N ARG A 71 4.14 7.52 -4.10
CA ARG A 71 4.38 7.15 -2.69
C ARG A 71 5.65 6.31 -2.51
N GLY A 72 6.25 5.84 -3.60
CA GLY A 72 7.44 4.99 -3.60
C GLY A 72 7.42 4.00 -4.74
N PHE A 73 8.48 3.19 -4.80
CA PHE A 73 8.63 2.09 -5.75
C PHE A 73 8.77 0.79 -4.98
N SER A 74 8.02 -0.24 -5.37
CA SER A 74 8.05 -1.54 -4.73
C SER A 74 8.02 -2.66 -5.77
N ALA A 75 8.49 -3.83 -5.38
CA ALA A 75 8.38 -5.04 -6.21
C ALA A 75 6.96 -5.63 -6.09
N ARG A 76 6.43 -6.11 -7.20
CA ARG A 76 5.27 -7.01 -7.21
C ARG A 76 5.77 -8.41 -6.89
N ILE A 77 5.24 -9.01 -5.84
CA ILE A 77 5.71 -10.29 -5.33
C ILE A 77 4.61 -11.34 -5.50
N ASP A 78 4.95 -12.44 -6.15
CA ASP A 78 4.12 -13.65 -6.14
C ASP A 78 4.17 -14.25 -4.73
N GLN A 79 3.09 -14.12 -4.00
CA GLN A 79 3.03 -14.50 -2.59
C GLN A 79 3.20 -16.01 -2.39
N GLU A 80 2.64 -16.81 -3.27
CA GLU A 80 2.76 -18.27 -3.21
C GLU A 80 4.22 -18.71 -3.40
N ARG A 81 4.91 -18.16 -4.40
CA ARG A 81 6.34 -18.42 -4.65
C ARG A 81 7.25 -17.84 -3.56
N ALA A 82 6.79 -16.81 -2.87
CA ALA A 82 7.49 -16.26 -1.71
C ALA A 82 7.27 -17.07 -0.42
N GLY A 83 6.48 -18.16 -0.48
CA GLY A 83 6.23 -19.05 0.66
C GLY A 83 4.98 -18.70 1.48
N HIS A 84 4.13 -17.82 0.98
CA HIS A 84 2.84 -17.47 1.58
C HIS A 84 1.71 -18.19 0.84
N GLY A 85 1.45 -19.44 1.23
CA GLY A 85 0.47 -20.29 0.56
C GLY A 85 -1.01 -19.98 0.86
N THR A 86 -1.28 -18.97 1.68
CA THR A 86 -2.66 -18.59 2.02
C THR A 86 -2.78 -17.07 2.12
N SER A 87 -3.69 -16.52 1.32
CA SER A 87 -4.08 -15.12 1.37
C SER A 87 -5.54 -14.99 1.80
N ALA A 88 -5.87 -13.96 2.56
CA ALA A 88 -7.24 -13.71 2.99
C ALA A 88 -7.52 -12.22 3.14
N TYR A 89 -8.73 -11.82 2.75
CA TYR A 89 -9.31 -10.57 3.22
C TYR A 89 -10.05 -10.81 4.54
N ILE A 90 -9.78 -9.97 5.53
CA ILE A 90 -10.45 -10.01 6.83
C ILE A 90 -11.22 -8.69 6.96
N THR A 91 -12.53 -8.79 7.10
CA THR A 91 -13.35 -7.64 7.43
C THR A 91 -13.51 -7.54 8.94
N LEU A 92 -13.42 -6.33 9.48
CA LEU A 92 -13.56 -6.09 10.91
C LEU A 92 -14.64 -5.04 11.14
N LYS A 93 -15.46 -5.29 12.18
CA LYS A 93 -16.29 -4.28 12.82
C LYS A 93 -15.56 -3.82 14.07
N ILE A 94 -15.43 -2.52 14.25
CA ILE A 94 -14.67 -1.95 15.36
C ILE A 94 -15.53 -0.99 16.19
N VAL A 95 -15.07 -0.70 17.40
CA VAL A 95 -15.69 0.34 18.22
C VAL A 95 -15.56 1.69 17.53
N GLN A 96 -16.62 2.49 17.58
CA GLN A 96 -16.61 3.84 17.00
C GLN A 96 -15.42 4.66 17.56
N ASP A 97 -14.82 5.49 16.69
CA ASP A 97 -13.67 6.35 17.00
C ASP A 97 -12.37 5.63 17.40
N SER A 98 -12.31 4.28 17.29
CA SER A 98 -11.12 3.49 17.63
C SER A 98 -10.17 3.22 16.46
N TRP A 99 -10.46 3.76 15.27
CA TRP A 99 -9.68 3.46 14.06
C TRP A 99 -8.17 3.65 14.23
N ARG A 100 -7.75 4.74 14.88
CA ARG A 100 -6.32 5.04 15.05
C ARG A 100 -5.61 3.95 15.84
N SER A 101 -6.16 3.56 17.00
CA SER A 101 -5.56 2.51 17.84
C SER A 101 -5.60 1.13 17.17
N VAL A 102 -6.71 0.80 16.49
CA VAL A 102 -6.83 -0.46 15.73
C VAL A 102 -5.81 -0.50 14.60
N ARG A 103 -5.67 0.58 13.83
CA ARG A 103 -4.70 0.67 12.73
C ARG A 103 -3.28 0.39 13.19
N GLU A 104 -2.82 0.99 14.30
CA GLU A 104 -1.49 0.74 14.84
C GLU A 104 -1.28 -0.73 15.18
N ARG A 105 -2.25 -1.37 15.84
CA ARG A 105 -2.18 -2.79 16.18
C ARG A 105 -2.19 -3.69 14.95
N LEU A 106 -2.99 -3.34 13.93
CA LEU A 106 -3.05 -4.11 12.68
C LEU A 106 -1.76 -4.00 11.86
N ARG A 107 -1.06 -2.85 11.91
CA ARG A 107 0.24 -2.67 11.25
C ARG A 107 1.34 -3.57 11.79
N GLU A 108 1.26 -3.94 13.05
CA GLU A 108 2.23 -4.82 13.71
C GLU A 108 1.96 -6.32 13.45
N LEU A 109 0.86 -6.65 12.77
CA LEU A 109 0.52 -8.05 12.50
C LEU A 109 1.45 -8.65 11.44
N PRO A 110 1.98 -9.85 11.69
CA PRO A 110 2.76 -10.54 10.68
C PRO A 110 1.89 -10.87 9.46
N GLY A 111 2.41 -10.59 8.29
CA GLY A 111 1.72 -10.85 7.03
C GLY A 111 0.63 -9.85 6.66
N ALA A 112 0.40 -8.79 7.44
CA ALA A 112 -0.47 -7.69 7.03
C ALA A 112 0.13 -6.98 5.82
N ALA A 113 -0.61 -6.98 4.70
CA ALA A 113 -0.15 -6.45 3.43
C ALA A 113 -0.85 -5.14 3.04
N HIS A 114 -2.14 -5.03 3.34
CA HIS A 114 -2.92 -3.84 3.04
C HIS A 114 -4.08 -3.70 4.03
N MET A 115 -4.43 -2.46 4.37
CA MET A 115 -5.63 -2.18 5.13
C MET A 115 -6.31 -0.93 4.62
N ALA A 116 -7.65 -0.92 4.72
CA ALA A 116 -8.48 0.23 4.37
C ALA A 116 -9.58 0.42 5.43
N LEU A 117 -9.84 1.67 5.81
CA LEU A 117 -11.06 2.07 6.50
C LEU A 117 -12.15 2.24 5.44
N VAL A 118 -13.28 1.61 5.63
CA VAL A 118 -14.36 1.59 4.65
C VAL A 118 -15.70 1.94 5.31
N GLY A 119 -16.65 2.39 4.51
CA GLY A 119 -18.03 2.59 4.94
C GLY A 119 -18.89 1.39 4.56
N GLY A 120 -19.88 1.02 5.38
CA GLY A 120 -20.82 -0.06 5.10
C GLY A 120 -21.01 -1.02 6.27
N ASP A 121 -21.24 -2.31 5.96
CA ASP A 121 -21.52 -3.33 6.97
C ASP A 121 -20.35 -3.64 7.90
N PHE A 122 -19.14 -3.32 7.50
CA PHE A 122 -17.91 -3.43 8.29
C PHE A 122 -17.09 -2.14 8.15
N ASP A 123 -16.11 -1.96 9.02
CA ASP A 123 -15.37 -0.70 9.13
C ASP A 123 -13.95 -0.82 8.55
N VAL A 124 -13.34 -2.02 8.60
CA VAL A 124 -11.97 -2.24 8.13
C VAL A 124 -11.92 -3.44 7.20
N LEU A 125 -11.19 -3.28 6.10
CA LEU A 125 -10.75 -4.36 5.22
C LEU A 125 -9.25 -4.53 5.37
N LEU A 126 -8.80 -5.73 5.76
CA LEU A 126 -7.41 -6.09 5.95
C LEU A 126 -7.04 -7.25 5.02
N LEU A 127 -6.01 -7.08 4.19
CA LEU A 127 -5.40 -8.17 3.43
C LEU A 127 -4.22 -8.73 4.21
N VAL A 128 -4.19 -10.05 4.36
CA VAL A 128 -3.08 -10.76 4.99
C VAL A 128 -2.58 -11.88 4.11
N HIS A 129 -1.26 -12.11 4.16
CA HIS A 129 -0.60 -13.26 3.55
C HIS A 129 0.04 -14.10 4.65
N THR A 130 -0.25 -15.39 4.66
CA THR A 130 0.25 -16.31 5.67
C THR A 130 0.81 -17.57 5.02
N LYS A 131 1.65 -18.29 5.75
CA LYS A 131 2.27 -19.52 5.25
C LYS A 131 1.21 -20.59 4.90
N ASP A 132 0.20 -20.73 5.76
CA ASP A 132 -0.83 -21.76 5.65
C ASP A 132 -2.11 -21.36 6.41
N ASN A 133 -3.17 -22.16 6.26
CA ASN A 133 -4.45 -21.94 6.93
C ASN A 133 -4.36 -22.00 8.46
N ARG A 134 -3.39 -22.74 9.02
CA ARG A 134 -3.18 -22.80 10.47
C ARG A 134 -2.68 -21.44 10.98
N SER A 135 -1.68 -20.88 10.30
CA SER A 135 -1.14 -19.57 10.60
C SER A 135 -2.20 -18.48 10.46
N LEU A 136 -3.05 -18.57 9.42
CA LEU A 136 -4.18 -17.65 9.24
C LEU A 136 -5.16 -17.74 10.41
N ARG A 137 -5.58 -18.95 10.78
CA ARG A 137 -6.49 -19.15 11.93
C ARG A 137 -5.91 -18.58 13.20
N ASP A 138 -4.63 -18.87 13.48
CA ASP A 138 -3.97 -18.42 14.70
C ASP A 138 -3.85 -16.88 14.70
N LEU A 139 -3.55 -16.25 13.55
CA LEU A 139 -3.55 -14.80 13.41
C LEU A 139 -4.92 -14.19 13.76
N VAL A 140 -6.00 -14.74 13.18
CA VAL A 140 -7.36 -14.22 13.42
C VAL A 140 -7.78 -14.40 14.87
N LEU A 141 -7.64 -15.61 15.42
CA LEU A 141 -8.18 -15.95 16.75
C LEU A 141 -7.34 -15.39 17.90
N THR A 142 -6.00 -15.31 17.75
CA THR A 142 -5.13 -14.95 18.87
C THR A 142 -4.57 -13.53 18.77
N ARG A 143 -4.59 -12.91 17.58
CA ARG A 143 -4.06 -11.57 17.40
C ARG A 143 -5.15 -10.56 17.10
N ILE A 144 -5.97 -10.81 16.06
CA ILE A 144 -6.99 -9.83 15.64
C ILE A 144 -8.14 -9.77 16.63
N GLN A 145 -8.71 -10.92 17.01
CA GLN A 145 -9.81 -10.97 17.97
C GLN A 145 -9.41 -10.64 19.42
N ALA A 146 -8.11 -10.61 19.71
CA ALA A 146 -7.59 -10.13 20.99
C ALA A 146 -7.50 -8.60 21.08
N ILE A 147 -7.71 -7.88 19.97
CA ILE A 147 -7.78 -6.41 20.01
C ILE A 147 -9.12 -6.01 20.63
N PRO A 148 -9.11 -5.29 21.79
CA PRO A 148 -10.35 -5.02 22.53
C PRO A 148 -11.39 -4.21 21.72
N GLU A 149 -10.93 -3.40 20.78
CA GLU A 149 -11.77 -2.56 19.93
C GLU A 149 -12.36 -3.31 18.74
N VAL A 150 -11.98 -4.56 18.48
CA VAL A 150 -12.54 -5.39 17.43
C VAL A 150 -13.80 -6.10 17.94
N LEU A 151 -14.95 -5.76 17.38
CA LEU A 151 -16.26 -6.29 17.75
C LEU A 151 -16.57 -7.61 17.07
N SER A 152 -16.21 -7.72 15.79
CA SER A 152 -16.39 -8.94 14.99
C SER A 152 -15.43 -9.00 13.82
N THR A 153 -15.18 -10.21 13.33
CA THR A 153 -14.35 -10.48 12.17
C THR A 153 -15.03 -11.46 11.23
N ARG A 154 -14.79 -11.29 9.92
CA ARG A 154 -15.14 -12.29 8.91
C ARG A 154 -13.93 -12.49 8.02
N THR A 155 -13.55 -13.74 7.79
CA THR A 155 -12.41 -14.11 6.94
C THR A 155 -12.92 -14.59 5.59
N LEU A 156 -12.38 -14.01 4.52
CA LEU A 156 -12.64 -14.34 3.13
C LEU A 156 -11.34 -14.88 2.54
N LEU A 157 -11.28 -16.18 2.27
CA LEU A 157 -10.10 -16.78 1.63
C LEU A 157 -9.99 -16.29 0.18
N VAL A 158 -8.80 -15.95 -0.23
CA VAL A 158 -8.47 -15.64 -1.62
C VAL A 158 -8.12 -16.96 -2.30
N PHE A 159 -8.89 -17.33 -3.33
CA PHE A 159 -8.57 -18.50 -4.15
C PHE A 159 -7.71 -18.15 -5.35
N GLU A 160 -7.90 -16.96 -5.90
CA GLU A 160 -7.15 -16.43 -7.02
C GLU A 160 -7.13 -14.90 -6.92
N GLU A 161 -5.99 -14.29 -7.18
CA GLU A 161 -5.82 -12.84 -7.22
C GLU A 161 -5.18 -12.43 -8.54
N THR A 162 -5.76 -11.47 -9.21
CA THR A 162 -5.24 -10.93 -10.46
C THR A 162 -5.12 -9.42 -10.33
N ASP A 163 -3.91 -8.91 -10.52
CA ASP A 163 -3.69 -7.47 -10.63
C ASP A 163 -4.27 -6.96 -11.96
N LEU A 164 -5.24 -6.08 -11.87
CA LEU A 164 -5.73 -5.36 -13.03
C LEU A 164 -4.92 -4.07 -13.15
N ASP A 165 -4.26 -3.88 -14.29
CA ASP A 165 -3.69 -2.59 -14.62
C ASP A 165 -4.84 -1.67 -15.05
N PRO A 166 -5.32 -0.73 -14.18
CA PRO A 166 -6.32 0.21 -14.62
C PRO A 166 -5.74 1.02 -15.78
N GLU A 167 -6.48 1.05 -16.89
CA GLU A 167 -6.15 1.93 -18.00
C GLU A 167 -5.95 3.36 -17.50
N PRO A 168 -5.02 4.10 -18.12
CA PRO A 168 -4.64 5.44 -17.69
C PRO A 168 -5.77 6.46 -17.80
#